data_e3358c4de3d88f7ccecce7ee00267e03
#
_entry.id   e3358c4de3d88f7ccecce7ee00267e03
#
_cell.length_a   1.000
_cell.length_b   1.000
_cell.length_c   1.000
_cell.angle_alpha   90.00
_cell.angle_beta   90.00
_cell.angle_gamma   90.00
#
_symmetry.space_group_name_H-M   'P 1'
#
loop_
_entity.id
_entity.type
_entity.pdbx_description
1 polymer ?
#
loop_
_entity_poly.entity_id
_entity_poly.type
_entity_poly.pdbx_seq_one_letter_code
_entity_poly.pdbx_strand_id
1 'polypeptide(L)'
;MNEVPSTHDLSGRRVLVPGGTGGVGEGVVRAYLDAGADVVVPTRSEARGAELRAALGDVGTSPLLHLPTHDYTSFAGAEALGREMTERMGGIDDVVVPVGGWWQGGPLTDIGEGDWATAFTGLATVHMAVARAIVPRLSGLGAYTVIVGQSAEFPVPNSGLVSMEQAAVLMMQRVLAAESPDKRIHALVLGPVRTRFVDGDPEWVSAAEVGAVAIALSLATEVSSRTVPLGSADEARATLEVLVPAR
;
A
#
# COMPACT_ATOMS: atom_id res chain seq x y z
N MET A 1 10.74 -14.48 18.08
CA MET A 1 10.30 -13.23 17.43
C MET A 1 11.59 -12.51 17.06
N ASN A 2 12.01 -12.62 15.79
CA ASN A 2 13.20 -11.88 15.34
C ASN A 2 12.71 -10.49 14.91
N GLU A 3 13.00 -9.49 15.73
CA GLU A 3 12.87 -8.10 15.33
C GLU A 3 13.85 -7.84 14.18
N VAL A 4 13.31 -7.40 13.03
CA VAL A 4 14.13 -6.82 11.98
C VAL A 4 14.61 -5.47 12.53
N PRO A 5 15.92 -5.22 12.70
CA PRO A 5 16.38 -3.96 13.23
C PRO A 5 16.00 -2.84 12.27
N SER A 6 15.19 -1.91 12.71
CA SER A 6 14.90 -0.68 11.98
C SER A 6 16.13 0.22 12.05
N THR A 7 17.01 0.10 11.05
CA THR A 7 18.21 0.97 10.91
C THR A 7 17.94 2.20 10.04
N HIS A 8 16.66 2.45 9.69
CA HIS A 8 16.29 3.48 8.75
C HIS A 8 15.58 4.62 9.48
N ASP A 9 16.22 5.78 9.53
CA ASP A 9 15.63 7.00 10.06
C ASP A 9 14.82 7.70 8.95
N LEU A 10 13.51 7.75 9.12
CA LEU A 10 12.57 8.48 8.26
C LEU A 10 11.98 9.71 8.97
N SER A 11 12.64 10.22 10.00
CA SER A 11 12.20 11.41 10.73
C SER A 11 11.95 12.58 9.78
N GLY A 12 10.76 13.17 9.90
CA GLY A 12 10.32 14.28 9.05
C GLY A 12 9.78 13.87 7.66
N ARG A 13 9.77 12.58 7.30
CA ARG A 13 9.09 12.10 6.08
C ARG A 13 7.59 11.99 6.30
N ARG A 14 6.83 12.49 5.36
CA ARG A 14 5.36 12.55 5.36
C ARG A 14 4.82 11.44 4.48
N VAL A 15 4.20 10.46 5.13
CA VAL A 15 3.77 9.21 4.49
C VAL A 15 2.26 9.11 4.49
N LEU A 16 1.67 8.85 3.34
CA LEU A 16 0.23 8.64 3.18
C LEU A 16 -0.05 7.16 2.90
N VAL A 17 -0.93 6.54 3.69
CA VAL A 17 -1.29 5.12 3.55
C VAL A 17 -2.81 4.95 3.41
N PRO A 18 -3.40 5.23 2.23
CA PRO A 18 -4.81 4.90 1.95
C PRO A 18 -4.99 3.38 1.98
N GLY A 19 -5.91 2.88 2.81
CA GLY A 19 -6.06 1.44 3.06
C GLY A 19 -5.22 0.91 4.24
N GLY A 20 -4.54 1.79 4.98
CA GLY A 20 -3.70 1.44 6.13
C GLY A 20 -4.43 0.73 7.28
N THR A 21 -5.77 0.74 7.32
CA THR A 21 -6.57 -0.01 8.30
C THR A 21 -6.75 -1.49 7.96
N GLY A 22 -6.32 -1.94 6.78
CA GLY A 22 -6.33 -3.35 6.36
C GLY A 22 -5.15 -4.13 6.94
N GLY A 23 -5.17 -5.48 6.83
CA GLY A 23 -4.14 -6.33 7.43
C GLY A 23 -2.71 -6.05 6.91
N VAL A 24 -2.54 -5.90 5.60
CA VAL A 24 -1.25 -5.52 5.00
C VAL A 24 -0.91 -4.07 5.35
N GLY A 25 -1.90 -3.18 5.28
CA GLY A 25 -1.73 -1.76 5.57
C GLY A 25 -1.26 -1.49 6.99
N GLU A 26 -1.75 -2.26 7.97
CA GLU A 26 -1.31 -2.18 9.37
C GLU A 26 0.21 -2.42 9.50
N GLY A 27 0.74 -3.45 8.83
CA GLY A 27 2.18 -3.73 8.82
C GLY A 27 2.99 -2.60 8.19
N VAL A 28 2.49 -2.02 7.09
CA VAL A 28 3.11 -0.83 6.46
C VAL A 28 3.10 0.36 7.43
N VAL A 29 1.96 0.68 8.03
CA VAL A 29 1.82 1.81 8.98
C VAL A 29 2.77 1.64 10.15
N ARG A 30 2.83 0.44 10.75
CA ARG A 30 3.75 0.12 11.84
C ARG A 30 5.20 0.38 11.43
N ALA A 31 5.62 -0.17 10.31
CA ALA A 31 7.01 -0.05 9.84
C ALA A 31 7.43 1.42 9.66
N TYR A 32 6.60 2.26 9.04
CA TYR A 32 6.90 3.68 8.88
C TYR A 32 6.92 4.45 10.20
N LEU A 33 6.02 4.14 11.14
CA LEU A 33 6.03 4.76 12.48
C LEU A 33 7.26 4.36 13.27
N ASP A 34 7.66 3.08 13.24
CA ASP A 34 8.87 2.58 13.90
C ASP A 34 10.14 3.22 13.31
N ALA A 35 10.10 3.63 12.04
CA ALA A 35 11.17 4.38 11.39
C ALA A 35 11.11 5.91 11.63
N GLY A 36 10.15 6.41 12.42
CA GLY A 36 10.04 7.82 12.80
C GLY A 36 9.34 8.73 11.78
N ALA A 37 8.63 8.18 10.80
CA ALA A 37 7.89 8.97 9.82
C ALA A 37 6.57 9.52 10.38
N ASP A 38 6.14 10.68 9.86
CA ASP A 38 4.78 11.20 10.03
C ASP A 38 3.81 10.45 9.12
N VAL A 39 2.94 9.61 9.69
CA VAL A 39 2.07 8.72 8.93
C VAL A 39 0.61 9.15 8.99
N VAL A 40 0.03 9.41 7.83
CA VAL A 40 -1.39 9.73 7.66
C VAL A 40 -2.12 8.53 7.08
N VAL A 41 -3.11 8.04 7.82
CA VAL A 41 -4.00 6.96 7.38
C VAL A 41 -5.43 7.51 7.29
N PRO A 42 -5.90 7.88 6.10
CA PRO A 42 -7.28 8.31 5.95
C PRO A 42 -8.21 7.12 6.20
N THR A 43 -9.18 7.33 7.08
CA THR A 43 -10.13 6.28 7.47
C THR A 43 -11.54 6.68 7.07
N ARG A 44 -12.40 5.72 6.71
CA ARG A 44 -13.80 6.00 6.37
C ARG A 44 -14.70 6.15 7.60
N SER A 45 -14.19 5.86 8.79
CA SER A 45 -14.89 6.07 10.05
C SER A 45 -13.91 6.15 11.22
N GLU A 46 -14.28 6.86 12.27
CA GLU A 46 -13.50 6.94 13.52
C GLU A 46 -13.28 5.55 14.15
N ALA A 47 -14.28 4.66 14.06
CA ALA A 47 -14.19 3.31 14.60
C ALA A 47 -13.03 2.52 13.97
N ARG A 48 -12.86 2.58 12.63
CA ARG A 48 -11.72 1.94 11.95
C ARG A 48 -10.38 2.55 12.35
N GLY A 49 -10.33 3.86 12.58
CA GLY A 49 -9.14 4.52 13.11
C GLY A 49 -8.80 4.02 14.52
N ALA A 50 -9.77 3.91 15.39
CA ALA A 50 -9.60 3.39 16.75
C ALA A 50 -9.15 1.91 16.75
N GLU A 51 -9.72 1.07 15.87
CA GLU A 51 -9.31 -0.32 15.69
C GLU A 51 -7.84 -0.43 15.24
N LEU A 52 -7.42 0.39 14.28
CA LEU A 52 -6.02 0.43 13.84
C LEU A 52 -5.10 0.85 15.00
N ARG A 53 -5.46 1.91 15.72
CA ARG A 53 -4.68 2.39 16.86
C ARG A 53 -4.51 1.30 17.92
N ALA A 54 -5.56 0.58 18.25
CA ALA A 54 -5.52 -0.53 19.19
C ALA A 54 -4.64 -1.69 18.69
N ALA A 55 -4.74 -2.04 17.41
CA ALA A 55 -3.95 -3.10 16.79
C ALA A 55 -2.44 -2.77 16.75
N LEU A 56 -2.09 -1.50 16.60
CA LEU A 56 -0.70 -1.03 16.64
C LEU A 56 -0.10 -1.04 18.06
N GLY A 57 -0.91 -1.16 19.12
CA GLY A 57 -0.42 -1.17 20.50
C GLY A 57 0.32 0.13 20.86
N ASP A 58 1.52 0.03 21.46
CA ASP A 58 2.30 1.20 21.89
C ASP A 58 2.61 2.16 20.75
N VAL A 59 2.91 1.65 19.55
CA VAL A 59 3.17 2.46 18.35
C VAL A 59 1.92 3.25 17.93
N GLY A 60 0.73 2.71 18.20
CA GLY A 60 -0.55 3.38 17.96
C GLY A 60 -0.78 4.65 18.80
N THR A 61 0.00 4.87 19.87
CA THR A 61 -0.06 6.09 20.70
C THR A 61 0.87 7.20 20.20
N SER A 62 1.67 6.92 19.17
CA SER A 62 2.61 7.88 18.60
C SER A 62 1.90 9.17 18.13
N PRO A 63 2.47 10.36 18.46
CA PRO A 63 1.98 11.63 17.92
C PRO A 63 2.19 11.75 16.41
N LEU A 64 3.02 10.89 15.82
CA LEU A 64 3.27 10.83 14.38
C LEU A 64 2.18 10.08 13.60
N LEU A 65 1.20 9.46 14.29
CA LEU A 65 0.07 8.77 13.65
C LEU A 65 -1.15 9.69 13.55
N HIS A 66 -1.53 10.03 12.33
CA HIS A 66 -2.69 10.87 12.01
C HIS A 66 -3.79 10.03 11.34
N LEU A 67 -4.98 10.03 11.91
CA LEU A 67 -6.12 9.23 11.47
C LEU A 67 -7.33 10.11 11.09
N PRO A 68 -7.24 10.93 10.03
CA PRO A 68 -8.37 11.76 9.63
C PRO A 68 -9.51 10.87 9.09
N THR A 69 -10.74 11.22 9.45
CA THR A 69 -11.92 10.63 8.82
C THR A 69 -12.11 11.30 7.46
N HIS A 70 -11.89 10.55 6.38
CA HIS A 70 -11.90 11.07 5.03
C HIS A 70 -12.33 10.00 4.03
N ASP A 71 -13.26 10.35 3.16
CA ASP A 71 -13.64 9.48 2.03
C ASP A 71 -12.79 9.81 0.80
N TYR A 72 -11.83 8.95 0.50
CA TYR A 72 -10.95 9.05 -0.67
C TYR A 72 -11.34 8.07 -1.80
N THR A 73 -12.52 7.47 -1.72
CA THR A 73 -12.94 6.42 -2.67
C THR A 73 -13.46 6.97 -4.00
N SER A 74 -13.62 8.28 -4.10
CA SER A 74 -14.01 8.98 -5.32
C SER A 74 -12.91 9.93 -5.81
N PHE A 75 -12.99 10.34 -7.07
CA PHE A 75 -12.06 11.34 -7.64
C PHE A 75 -12.07 12.66 -6.86
N ALA A 76 -13.25 13.14 -6.47
CA ALA A 76 -13.37 14.37 -5.68
C ALA A 76 -12.81 14.22 -4.27
N GLY A 77 -13.07 13.07 -3.63
CA GLY A 77 -12.56 12.76 -2.30
C GLY A 77 -11.04 12.63 -2.29
N ALA A 78 -10.47 11.86 -3.23
CA ALA A 78 -9.01 11.74 -3.33
C ALA A 78 -8.32 13.08 -3.62
N GLU A 79 -8.93 13.94 -4.45
CA GLU A 79 -8.42 15.30 -4.71
C GLU A 79 -8.45 16.17 -3.45
N ALA A 80 -9.52 16.09 -2.64
CA ALA A 80 -9.62 16.80 -1.37
C ALA A 80 -8.55 16.30 -0.38
N LEU A 81 -8.32 14.98 -0.30
CA LEU A 81 -7.24 14.40 0.52
C LEU A 81 -5.87 14.94 0.09
N GLY A 82 -5.58 14.97 -1.20
CA GLY A 82 -4.32 15.50 -1.72
C GLY A 82 -4.07 16.97 -1.34
N ARG A 83 -5.10 17.81 -1.39
CA ARG A 83 -5.02 19.19 -0.92
C ARG A 83 -4.78 19.27 0.59
N GLU A 84 -5.55 18.52 1.37
CA GLU A 84 -5.40 18.50 2.83
C GLU A 84 -3.98 18.08 3.26
N MET A 85 -3.42 17.06 2.62
CA MET A 85 -2.03 16.64 2.86
C MET A 85 -1.04 17.78 2.57
N THR A 86 -1.20 18.47 1.43
CA THR A 86 -0.32 19.59 1.07
C THR A 86 -0.44 20.74 2.06
N GLU A 87 -1.67 21.09 2.47
CA GLU A 87 -1.93 22.22 3.36
C GLU A 87 -1.48 21.98 4.81
N ARG A 88 -1.76 20.78 5.35
CA ARG A 88 -1.48 20.44 6.76
C ARG A 88 -0.07 19.92 6.99
N MET A 89 0.41 19.07 6.09
CA MET A 89 1.71 18.40 6.23
C MET A 89 2.82 19.10 5.44
N GLY A 90 2.50 20.08 4.61
CA GLY A 90 3.47 20.77 3.75
C GLY A 90 3.94 19.96 2.56
N GLY A 91 3.33 18.82 2.27
CA GLY A 91 3.64 17.96 1.11
C GLY A 91 3.45 16.46 1.40
N ILE A 92 3.86 15.64 0.44
CA ILE A 92 3.78 14.18 0.50
C ILE A 92 5.11 13.63 0.01
N ASP A 93 5.79 12.83 0.85
CA ASP A 93 7.06 12.23 0.48
C ASP A 93 6.87 10.80 -0.04
N ASP A 94 6.13 9.97 0.69
CA ASP A 94 5.85 8.61 0.25
C ASP A 94 4.37 8.28 0.34
N VAL A 95 3.93 7.42 -0.56
CA VAL A 95 2.56 6.89 -0.57
C VAL A 95 2.61 5.40 -0.76
N VAL A 96 1.94 4.66 0.12
CA VAL A 96 1.73 3.22 -0.06
C VAL A 96 0.23 2.94 -0.08
N VAL A 97 -0.24 2.24 -1.10
CA VAL A 97 -1.68 2.04 -1.36
C VAL A 97 -2.03 0.54 -1.27
N PRO A 98 -2.19 -0.01 -0.04
CA PRO A 98 -2.65 -1.38 0.19
C PRO A 98 -4.19 -1.47 0.14
N VAL A 99 -4.80 -0.79 -0.84
CA VAL A 99 -6.24 -0.88 -1.09
C VAL A 99 -6.52 -2.16 -1.85
N GLY A 100 -7.44 -2.95 -1.36
CA GLY A 100 -7.81 -4.21 -1.98
C GLY A 100 -8.61 -5.07 -1.04
N GLY A 101 -8.77 -6.31 -1.40
CA GLY A 101 -9.44 -7.33 -0.61
C GLY A 101 -9.57 -8.61 -1.41
N TRP A 102 -9.74 -9.70 -0.70
CA TRP A 102 -10.08 -10.96 -1.34
C TRP A 102 -11.58 -11.00 -1.61
N TRP A 103 -11.95 -11.38 -2.81
CA TRP A 103 -13.31 -11.68 -3.20
C TRP A 103 -13.33 -13.03 -3.91
N GLN A 104 -14.29 -13.87 -3.58
CA GLN A 104 -14.53 -15.14 -4.22
C GLN A 104 -16.02 -15.26 -4.52
N GLY A 105 -16.33 -15.54 -5.77
CA GLY A 105 -17.70 -15.76 -6.24
C GLY A 105 -17.79 -17.03 -7.07
N GLY A 106 -18.41 -16.95 -8.23
CA GLY A 106 -18.53 -18.02 -9.19
C GLY A 106 -17.64 -17.84 -10.43
N PRO A 107 -17.85 -18.66 -11.47
CA PRO A 107 -17.24 -18.45 -12.79
C PRO A 107 -17.56 -17.06 -13.32
N LEU A 108 -16.66 -16.50 -14.13
CA LEU A 108 -16.84 -15.15 -14.69
C LEU A 108 -18.15 -15.00 -15.49
N THR A 109 -18.66 -16.10 -16.08
CA THR A 109 -19.92 -16.10 -16.81
C THR A 109 -21.17 -15.90 -15.95
N ASP A 110 -21.03 -16.09 -14.63
CA ASP A 110 -22.13 -16.03 -13.65
C ASP A 110 -22.07 -14.77 -12.78
N ILE A 111 -21.13 -13.86 -13.09
CA ILE A 111 -20.93 -12.61 -12.33
C ILE A 111 -22.10 -11.65 -12.56
N GLY A 112 -22.66 -11.15 -11.45
CA GLY A 112 -23.68 -10.11 -11.47
C GLY A 112 -23.10 -8.69 -11.52
N GLU A 113 -23.94 -7.73 -11.91
CA GLU A 113 -23.57 -6.30 -11.97
C GLU A 113 -23.11 -5.76 -10.59
N GLY A 114 -23.71 -6.24 -9.50
CA GLY A 114 -23.33 -5.86 -8.14
C GLY A 114 -21.92 -6.33 -7.76
N ASP A 115 -21.56 -7.55 -8.15
CA ASP A 115 -20.20 -8.08 -7.94
C ASP A 115 -19.18 -7.27 -8.76
N TRP A 116 -19.50 -7.02 -10.03
CA TRP A 116 -18.68 -6.18 -10.90
C TRP A 116 -18.45 -4.79 -10.32
N ALA A 117 -19.51 -4.13 -9.85
CA ALA A 117 -19.43 -2.80 -9.26
C ALA A 117 -18.57 -2.78 -8.00
N THR A 118 -18.67 -3.81 -7.14
CA THR A 118 -17.97 -3.86 -5.85
C THR A 118 -16.54 -4.35 -6.00
N ALA A 119 -16.34 -5.50 -6.63
CA ALA A 119 -15.04 -6.19 -6.65
C ALA A 119 -14.12 -5.75 -7.78
N PHE A 120 -14.61 -5.04 -8.78
CA PHE A 120 -13.78 -4.48 -9.85
C PHE A 120 -13.87 -2.95 -9.90
N THR A 121 -15.03 -2.40 -10.27
CA THR A 121 -15.16 -0.96 -10.53
C THR A 121 -14.86 -0.12 -9.29
N GLY A 122 -15.35 -0.53 -8.11
CA GLY A 122 -15.12 0.18 -6.86
C GLY A 122 -13.64 0.28 -6.51
N LEU A 123 -12.91 -0.84 -6.55
CA LEU A 123 -11.49 -0.90 -6.22
C LEU A 123 -10.61 -0.20 -7.26
N ALA A 124 -10.83 -0.46 -8.55
CA ALA A 124 -10.10 0.20 -9.64
C ALA A 124 -10.29 1.73 -9.61
N THR A 125 -11.50 2.19 -9.27
CA THR A 125 -11.80 3.62 -9.13
C THR A 125 -10.98 4.25 -8.00
N VAL A 126 -10.87 3.58 -6.85
CA VAL A 126 -10.07 4.10 -5.71
C VAL A 126 -8.60 4.25 -6.10
N HIS A 127 -8.01 3.22 -6.71
CA HIS A 127 -6.61 3.27 -7.15
C HIS A 127 -6.37 4.40 -8.15
N MET A 128 -7.23 4.54 -9.16
CA MET A 128 -7.10 5.60 -10.16
C MET A 128 -7.31 7.00 -9.56
N ALA A 129 -8.29 7.17 -8.66
CA ALA A 129 -8.59 8.44 -8.00
C ALA A 129 -7.41 8.90 -7.12
N VAL A 130 -6.86 7.98 -6.31
CA VAL A 130 -5.71 8.25 -5.44
C VAL A 130 -4.47 8.57 -6.28
N ALA A 131 -4.15 7.76 -7.29
CA ALA A 131 -2.99 8.01 -8.16
C ALA A 131 -3.07 9.38 -8.84
N ARG A 132 -4.22 9.70 -9.45
CA ARG A 132 -4.45 10.99 -10.12
C ARG A 132 -4.28 12.19 -9.19
N ALA A 133 -4.76 12.07 -7.94
CA ALA A 133 -4.69 13.15 -6.98
C ALA A 133 -3.30 13.31 -6.36
N ILE A 134 -2.60 12.21 -6.11
CA ILE A 134 -1.40 12.20 -5.27
C ILE A 134 -0.10 12.21 -6.06
N VAL A 135 0.01 11.48 -7.17
CA VAL A 135 1.27 11.39 -7.94
C VAL A 135 1.82 12.77 -8.33
N PRO A 136 1.00 13.74 -8.80
CA PRO A 136 1.49 15.09 -9.12
C PRO A 136 2.01 15.89 -7.90
N ARG A 137 1.61 15.47 -6.68
CA ARG A 137 1.94 16.14 -5.41
C ARG A 137 3.12 15.53 -4.67
N LEU A 138 3.66 14.41 -5.18
CA LEU A 138 4.84 13.79 -4.58
C LEU A 138 6.04 14.72 -4.61
N SER A 139 6.80 14.74 -3.52
CA SER A 139 8.12 15.39 -3.47
C SER A 139 9.07 14.79 -4.51
N GLY A 140 10.14 15.51 -4.87
CA GLY A 140 11.05 15.09 -5.94
C GLY A 140 11.73 13.73 -5.73
N LEU A 141 11.97 13.33 -4.48
CA LEU A 141 12.56 12.02 -4.11
C LEU A 141 11.53 11.04 -3.56
N GLY A 142 10.26 11.41 -3.59
CA GLY A 142 9.18 10.60 -3.06
C GLY A 142 8.88 9.35 -3.89
N ALA A 143 8.23 8.36 -3.25
CA ALA A 143 7.81 7.13 -3.89
C ALA A 143 6.29 6.92 -3.78
N TYR A 144 5.66 6.49 -4.86
CA TYR A 144 4.29 5.99 -4.87
C TYR A 144 4.31 4.48 -5.10
N THR A 145 3.82 3.72 -4.14
CA THR A 145 3.84 2.25 -4.18
C THR A 145 2.43 1.71 -4.13
N VAL A 146 1.98 1.03 -5.19
CA VAL A 146 0.75 0.24 -5.15
C VAL A 146 1.06 -1.16 -4.63
N ILE A 147 0.09 -1.76 -3.95
CA ILE A 147 0.16 -3.17 -3.53
C ILE A 147 -0.92 -3.94 -4.27
N VAL A 148 -0.51 -4.99 -4.97
CA VAL A 148 -1.38 -5.91 -5.69
C VAL A 148 -1.05 -7.36 -5.33
N GLY A 149 -1.98 -8.27 -5.55
CA GLY A 149 -1.73 -9.70 -5.38
C GLY A 149 -1.18 -10.35 -6.66
N GLN A 150 -0.54 -11.50 -6.52
CA GLN A 150 -0.09 -12.33 -7.66
C GLN A 150 -1.23 -12.74 -8.61
N SER A 151 -2.48 -12.63 -8.16
CA SER A 151 -3.66 -12.77 -9.04
C SER A 151 -3.70 -11.76 -10.19
N ALA A 152 -2.88 -10.71 -10.14
CA ALA A 152 -2.63 -9.81 -11.27
C ALA A 152 -1.92 -10.48 -12.46
N GLU A 153 -1.17 -11.53 -12.21
CA GLU A 153 -0.30 -12.22 -13.18
C GLU A 153 -0.75 -13.65 -13.46
N PHE A 154 -1.47 -14.28 -12.51
CA PHE A 154 -1.93 -15.65 -12.62
C PHE A 154 -3.45 -15.74 -12.45
N PRO A 155 -4.15 -16.54 -13.26
CA PRO A 155 -5.59 -16.69 -13.14
C PRO A 155 -5.96 -17.44 -11.86
N VAL A 156 -6.91 -16.91 -11.10
CA VAL A 156 -7.49 -17.57 -9.93
C VAL A 156 -8.95 -17.90 -10.22
N PRO A 157 -9.30 -19.17 -10.49
CA PRO A 157 -10.69 -19.58 -10.76
C PRO A 157 -11.62 -19.16 -9.61
N ASN A 158 -12.81 -18.71 -9.95
CA ASN A 158 -13.84 -18.19 -9.05
C ASN A 158 -13.47 -16.85 -8.33
N SER A 159 -12.29 -16.30 -8.59
CA SER A 159 -11.85 -14.97 -8.11
C SER A 159 -11.42 -14.08 -9.29
N GLY A 160 -12.04 -14.28 -10.45
CA GLY A 160 -11.66 -13.60 -11.69
C GLY A 160 -11.78 -12.09 -11.63
N LEU A 161 -12.75 -11.53 -10.90
CA LEU A 161 -12.87 -10.09 -10.72
C LEU A 161 -11.66 -9.48 -9.98
N VAL A 162 -11.17 -10.15 -8.95
CA VAL A 162 -9.94 -9.74 -8.25
C VAL A 162 -8.75 -9.83 -9.17
N SER A 163 -8.61 -10.94 -9.92
CA SER A 163 -7.50 -11.10 -10.87
C SER A 163 -7.49 -9.98 -11.91
N MET A 164 -8.66 -9.63 -12.47
CA MET A 164 -8.79 -8.55 -13.46
C MET A 164 -8.50 -7.18 -12.86
N GLU A 165 -9.02 -6.89 -11.66
CA GLU A 165 -8.78 -5.63 -10.95
C GLU A 165 -7.30 -5.46 -10.63
N GLN A 166 -6.66 -6.47 -10.04
CA GLN A 166 -5.23 -6.44 -9.71
C GLN A 166 -4.36 -6.28 -10.96
N ALA A 167 -4.71 -6.94 -12.07
CA ALA A 167 -4.03 -6.76 -13.35
C ALA A 167 -4.19 -5.33 -13.91
N ALA A 168 -5.39 -4.74 -13.77
CA ALA A 168 -5.64 -3.36 -14.18
C ALA A 168 -4.80 -2.37 -13.35
N VAL A 169 -4.70 -2.55 -12.02
CA VAL A 169 -3.89 -1.71 -11.15
C VAL A 169 -2.39 -1.87 -11.45
N LEU A 170 -1.92 -3.09 -11.72
CA LEU A 170 -0.53 -3.33 -12.11
C LEU A 170 -0.20 -2.65 -13.45
N MET A 171 -1.11 -2.72 -14.43
CA MET A 171 -0.92 -2.00 -15.68
C MET A 171 -0.98 -0.47 -15.49
N MET A 172 -1.89 0.03 -14.64
CA MET A 172 -1.94 1.45 -14.29
C MET A 172 -0.60 1.95 -13.73
N GLN A 173 0.03 1.19 -12.82
CA GLN A 173 1.36 1.53 -12.29
C GLN A 173 2.40 1.67 -13.40
N ARG A 174 2.43 0.74 -14.35
CA ARG A 174 3.38 0.74 -15.49
C ARG A 174 3.15 1.95 -16.41
N VAL A 175 1.90 2.30 -16.67
CA VAL A 175 1.55 3.48 -17.48
C VAL A 175 1.94 4.77 -16.76
N LEU A 176 1.59 4.91 -15.48
CA LEU A 176 1.97 6.06 -14.66
C LEU A 176 3.49 6.26 -14.61
N ALA A 177 4.25 5.17 -14.47
CA ALA A 177 5.71 5.21 -14.48
C ALA A 177 6.27 5.68 -15.83
N ALA A 178 5.65 5.30 -16.94
CA ALA A 178 6.04 5.73 -18.27
C ALA A 178 5.66 7.20 -18.56
N GLU A 179 4.52 7.65 -18.05
CA GLU A 179 4.01 9.01 -18.22
C GLU A 179 4.66 10.03 -17.27
N SER A 180 5.24 9.56 -16.16
CA SER A 180 5.86 10.39 -15.12
C SER A 180 7.29 9.90 -14.81
N PRO A 181 8.23 10.05 -15.76
CA PRO A 181 9.59 9.49 -15.61
C PRO A 181 10.43 10.19 -14.52
N ASP A 182 9.98 11.35 -14.04
CA ASP A 182 10.54 12.09 -12.91
C ASP A 182 10.02 11.59 -11.55
N LYS A 183 9.08 10.65 -11.54
CA LYS A 183 8.49 10.07 -10.33
C LYS A 183 8.90 8.61 -10.14
N ARG A 184 8.97 8.19 -8.90
CA ARG A 184 9.27 6.81 -8.51
C ARG A 184 7.95 6.11 -8.20
N ILE A 185 7.49 5.27 -9.13
CA ILE A 185 6.18 4.60 -9.04
C ILE A 185 6.39 3.10 -9.05
N HIS A 186 6.18 2.46 -7.90
CA HIS A 186 6.46 1.04 -7.70
C HIS A 186 5.17 0.23 -7.55
N ALA A 187 5.29 -1.08 -7.79
CA ALA A 187 4.29 -2.07 -7.41
C ALA A 187 4.94 -3.16 -6.56
N LEU A 188 4.32 -3.56 -5.46
CA LEU A 188 4.60 -4.79 -4.74
C LEU A 188 3.57 -5.83 -5.15
N VAL A 189 4.01 -6.96 -5.69
CA VAL A 189 3.15 -8.07 -6.13
C VAL A 189 3.22 -9.17 -5.09
N LEU A 190 2.19 -9.26 -4.26
CA LEU A 190 2.19 -10.13 -3.08
C LEU A 190 1.64 -11.52 -3.39
N GLY A 191 2.30 -12.55 -2.88
CA GLY A 191 1.70 -13.86 -2.64
C GLY A 191 0.69 -13.84 -1.50
N PRO A 192 0.33 -14.98 -0.93
CA PRO A 192 -0.43 -15.03 0.32
C PRO A 192 0.31 -14.30 1.44
N VAL A 193 -0.43 -13.52 2.26
CA VAL A 193 0.17 -12.67 3.29
C VAL A 193 -0.33 -13.07 4.67
N ARG A 194 0.60 -13.26 5.61
CA ARG A 194 0.28 -13.34 7.04
C ARG A 194 -0.01 -11.96 7.60
N THR A 195 -1.16 -11.82 8.19
CA THR A 195 -1.65 -10.59 8.81
C THR A 195 -2.29 -10.90 10.16
N ARG A 196 -2.71 -9.92 10.91
CA ARG A 196 -3.49 -10.19 12.15
C ARG A 196 -4.84 -10.89 11.89
N PHE A 197 -5.32 -10.91 10.65
CA PHE A 197 -6.57 -11.57 10.26
C PHE A 197 -6.35 -12.97 9.68
N VAL A 198 -5.13 -13.27 9.21
CA VAL A 198 -4.77 -14.52 8.53
C VAL A 198 -3.43 -14.98 9.07
N ASP A 199 -3.46 -16.05 9.85
CA ASP A 199 -2.24 -16.63 10.46
C ASP A 199 -1.33 -17.23 9.36
N GLY A 200 -1.86 -18.08 8.53
CA GLY A 200 -1.21 -18.59 7.32
C GLY A 200 0.05 -19.43 7.54
N ASP A 201 0.72 -19.79 6.44
CA ASP A 201 1.95 -20.55 6.45
C ASP A 201 3.16 -19.68 6.83
N PRO A 202 4.12 -20.14 7.63
CA PRO A 202 5.36 -19.43 7.95
C PRO A 202 6.18 -19.00 6.72
N GLU A 203 6.05 -19.68 5.59
CA GLU A 203 6.73 -19.33 4.34
C GLU A 203 6.07 -18.13 3.61
N TRP A 204 4.82 -17.79 3.96
CA TRP A 204 4.15 -16.64 3.39
C TRP A 204 4.80 -15.34 3.85
N VAL A 205 4.82 -14.36 2.97
CA VAL A 205 5.26 -13.02 3.36
C VAL A 205 4.38 -12.47 4.47
N SER A 206 4.97 -11.82 5.45
CA SER A 206 4.24 -11.14 6.54
C SER A 206 3.97 -9.67 6.19
N ALA A 207 2.93 -9.10 6.80
CA ALA A 207 2.65 -7.67 6.67
C ALA A 207 3.84 -6.79 7.13
N ALA A 208 4.64 -7.26 8.11
CA ALA A 208 5.85 -6.58 8.56
C ALA A 208 6.95 -6.58 7.48
N GLU A 209 7.16 -7.69 6.79
CA GLU A 209 8.13 -7.77 5.68
C GLU A 209 7.69 -6.89 4.50
N VAL A 210 6.39 -6.82 4.18
CA VAL A 210 5.86 -5.89 3.18
C VAL A 210 6.17 -4.44 3.57
N GLY A 211 5.97 -4.07 4.84
CA GLY A 211 6.31 -2.75 5.37
C GLY A 211 7.80 -2.44 5.26
N ALA A 212 8.67 -3.40 5.59
CA ALA A 212 10.12 -3.24 5.47
C ALA A 212 10.57 -3.01 4.02
N VAL A 213 10.00 -3.75 3.06
CA VAL A 213 10.30 -3.55 1.63
C VAL A 213 9.79 -2.19 1.14
N ALA A 214 8.60 -1.75 1.59
CA ALA A 214 8.09 -0.42 1.25
C ALA A 214 9.03 0.69 1.73
N ILE A 215 9.57 0.61 2.96
CA ILE A 215 10.58 1.54 3.47
C ILE A 215 11.86 1.47 2.65
N ALA A 216 12.35 0.28 2.34
CA ALA A 216 13.57 0.11 1.54
C ALA A 216 13.44 0.79 0.17
N LEU A 217 12.28 0.65 -0.50
CA LEU A 217 11.98 1.37 -1.74
C LEU A 217 11.92 2.88 -1.54
N SER A 218 11.35 3.37 -0.44
CA SER A 218 11.31 4.81 -0.14
C SER A 218 12.72 5.38 -0.02
N LEU A 219 13.64 4.67 0.60
CA LEU A 219 15.02 5.08 0.85
C LEU A 219 15.94 4.92 -0.36
N ALA A 220 15.70 3.95 -1.22
CA ALA A 220 16.49 3.69 -2.42
C ALA A 220 16.17 4.72 -3.53
N THR A 221 16.55 5.98 -3.31
CA THR A 221 16.18 7.12 -4.17
C THR A 221 16.73 7.03 -5.60
N GLU A 222 17.79 6.25 -5.81
CA GLU A 222 18.38 5.94 -7.12
C GLU A 222 17.60 4.85 -7.88
N VAL A 223 16.70 4.13 -7.21
CA VAL A 223 15.88 3.10 -7.83
C VAL A 223 14.69 3.74 -8.52
N SER A 224 14.68 3.67 -9.84
CA SER A 224 13.53 4.07 -10.65
C SER A 224 12.33 3.14 -10.44
N SER A 225 11.21 3.46 -11.06
CA SER A 225 9.96 2.68 -10.98
C SER A 225 10.17 1.18 -11.23
N ARG A 226 9.64 0.33 -10.33
CA ARG A 226 9.79 -1.14 -10.41
C ARG A 226 8.51 -1.87 -10.01
N THR A 227 8.34 -3.04 -10.61
CA THR A 227 7.46 -4.10 -10.08
C THR A 227 8.34 -5.07 -9.29
N VAL A 228 8.01 -5.27 -8.02
CA VAL A 228 8.77 -6.10 -7.07
C VAL A 228 7.92 -7.30 -6.64
N PRO A 229 8.27 -8.53 -7.01
CA PRO A 229 7.58 -9.72 -6.53
C PRO A 229 7.89 -9.95 -5.04
N LEU A 230 6.87 -10.31 -4.27
CA LEU A 230 6.93 -10.68 -2.87
C LEU A 230 6.00 -11.89 -2.64
N GLY A 231 6.25 -12.99 -3.33
CA GLY A 231 5.44 -14.20 -3.26
C GLY A 231 5.65 -15.00 -1.99
N SER A 232 6.78 -14.79 -1.29
CA SER A 232 7.16 -15.50 -0.08
C SER A 232 8.02 -14.64 0.85
N ALA A 233 8.21 -15.10 2.09
CA ALA A 233 9.14 -14.50 3.05
C ALA A 233 10.59 -14.49 2.54
N ASP A 234 11.00 -15.52 1.80
CA ASP A 234 12.34 -15.60 1.20
C ASP A 234 12.55 -14.53 0.13
N GLU A 235 11.56 -14.32 -0.74
CA GLU A 235 11.62 -13.24 -1.74
C GLU A 235 11.68 -11.84 -1.10
N ALA A 236 10.96 -11.64 0.00
CA ALA A 236 11.02 -10.38 0.74
C ALA A 236 12.43 -10.14 1.31
N ARG A 237 13.06 -11.17 1.90
CA ARG A 237 14.43 -11.09 2.42
C ARG A 237 15.43 -10.81 1.30
N ALA A 238 15.38 -11.55 0.20
CA ALA A 238 16.25 -11.33 -0.96
C ALA A 238 16.10 -9.91 -1.53
N THR A 239 14.88 -9.39 -1.57
CA THR A 239 14.61 -8.03 -2.02
C THR A 239 15.26 -6.99 -1.08
N LEU A 240 15.17 -7.18 0.23
CA LEU A 240 15.79 -6.29 1.22
C LEU A 240 17.31 -6.30 1.10
N GLU A 241 17.95 -7.46 0.89
CA GLU A 241 19.40 -7.57 0.68
C GLU A 241 19.88 -6.77 -0.55
N VAL A 242 19.05 -6.71 -1.60
CA VAL A 242 19.36 -5.94 -2.82
C VAL A 242 19.14 -4.44 -2.63
N LEU A 243 18.06 -4.05 -1.95
CA LEU A 243 17.68 -2.64 -1.76
C LEU A 243 18.49 -1.96 -0.64
N VAL A 244 18.92 -2.71 0.35
CA VAL A 244 19.67 -2.23 1.52
C VAL A 244 20.96 -3.06 1.64
N PRO A 245 21.97 -2.84 0.76
CA PRO A 245 23.20 -3.57 0.84
C PRO A 245 23.89 -3.34 2.19
N ALA A 246 24.41 -4.41 2.80
CA ALA A 246 25.18 -4.33 4.03
C ALA A 246 26.35 -3.34 3.84
N ARG A 247 26.45 -2.37 4.75
CA ARG A 247 27.56 -1.42 4.80
C ARG A 247 28.83 -2.07 5.31
#